data_793ebcd3fb05ff7af0e3e4b028422aec
#
_entry.id   793ebcd3fb05ff7af0e3e4b028422aec
#
_cell.length_a   1.000
_cell.length_b   1.000
_cell.length_c   1.000
_cell.angle_alpha   90.00
_cell.angle_beta   90.00
_cell.angle_gamma   90.00
#
_symmetry.space_group_name_H-M   'P 1'
#
loop_
_entity.id
_entity.type
_entity.pdbx_description
1 polymer ?
#
loop_
_entity_poly.entity_id
_entity_poly.type
_entity_poly.pdbx_seq_one_letter_code
_entity_poly.pdbx_strand_id
1 'polypeptide(L)'
;MAGKTLYDKLWDSHLVKQRDDGSALIYIDRHIIHEVTSPQAFEGLRLAGRKPWRIDANIATPDHNVPTTPERKGGIEAIVDQVSRLQVQTLDDNCDEYGIVEFKMNDVRQGIVHVIGPEQGATLPGMTVVCGDSHTSTHGAFGALAHGIGTSEVEHVLATQCLVAKKMKNMLVSVEGQLPFGVTAKDIVLAVIGKIGTAGGNGHAIEFAGSAIRDLSVEGRMTICNMSIEAGARVGLVAADEKTVAYVKGRPFAPKGAEWDLAVEAWKDLISDADAKFDTIVELDAAQIKPQVSWGTSPEMVLAVDQNVPDPAKEMDLVKRDSIVRALKYMGLTANQAITDIQLDRVFIGSCTNSRIEDLRAAAVIAKGRKVASTIKQAIVVPGSGLVKAQAEAEGLDKIFLEAGFEWREPGCSMCLAMNPDRLESGEHCASTSNRNFEGRQGAGGRTHLVSPAMAAAAAVNGRFVDVRELI
;
A
#
# COMPACT_ATOMS: atom_id res chain seq x y z
N MET A 1 30.34 -9.23 -18.61
CA MET A 1 29.50 -9.77 -17.53
C MET A 1 28.05 -9.65 -18.05
N ALA A 2 27.15 -10.54 -17.67
CA ALA A 2 25.73 -10.38 -18.01
C ALA A 2 25.19 -9.10 -17.34
N GLY A 3 24.25 -8.43 -17.98
CA GLY A 3 23.60 -7.24 -17.42
C GLY A 3 22.87 -7.55 -16.12
N LYS A 4 22.80 -6.57 -15.23
CA LYS A 4 22.15 -6.67 -13.92
C LYS A 4 20.75 -6.05 -13.96
N THR A 5 19.81 -6.69 -13.28
CA THR A 5 18.51 -6.07 -13.00
C THR A 5 18.66 -4.98 -11.93
N LEU A 6 17.67 -4.11 -11.80
CA LEU A 6 17.59 -3.13 -10.71
C LEU A 6 17.71 -3.83 -9.34
N TYR A 7 17.00 -4.95 -9.16
CA TYR A 7 17.09 -5.73 -7.93
C TYR A 7 18.50 -6.25 -7.67
N ASP A 8 19.21 -6.76 -8.70
CA ASP A 8 20.59 -7.22 -8.55
C ASP A 8 21.52 -6.10 -8.12
N LYS A 9 21.38 -4.90 -8.70
CA LYS A 9 22.19 -3.72 -8.32
C LYS A 9 21.96 -3.32 -6.86
N LEU A 10 20.69 -3.25 -6.45
CA LEU A 10 20.31 -2.92 -5.07
C LEU A 10 20.80 -3.98 -4.08
N TRP A 11 20.66 -5.25 -4.41
CA TRP A 11 21.13 -6.34 -3.56
C TRP A 11 22.65 -6.30 -3.40
N ASP A 12 23.37 -6.20 -4.51
CA ASP A 12 24.84 -6.26 -4.50
C ASP A 12 25.46 -5.05 -3.76
N SER A 13 24.84 -3.86 -3.83
CA SER A 13 25.30 -2.66 -3.13
C SER A 13 25.12 -2.73 -1.60
N HIS A 14 24.22 -3.59 -1.11
CA HIS A 14 23.92 -3.75 0.33
C HIS A 14 24.43 -5.07 0.91
N LEU A 15 25.05 -5.91 0.09
CA LEU A 15 25.60 -7.19 0.52
C LEU A 15 26.80 -7.00 1.46
N VAL A 16 26.61 -7.29 2.75
CA VAL A 16 27.68 -7.26 3.76
C VAL A 16 28.47 -8.55 3.74
N LYS A 17 27.78 -9.68 3.71
CA LYS A 17 28.43 -11.02 3.73
C LYS A 17 27.54 -12.08 3.11
N GLN A 18 28.08 -12.82 2.17
CA GLN A 18 27.50 -14.07 1.69
C GLN A 18 27.85 -15.20 2.67
N ARG A 19 26.88 -16.07 2.99
CA ARG A 19 27.05 -17.25 3.85
C ARG A 19 27.11 -18.53 3.03
N ASP A 20 27.68 -19.58 3.62
CA ASP A 20 27.84 -20.88 2.97
C ASP A 20 26.51 -21.62 2.74
N ASP A 21 25.47 -21.29 3.52
CA ASP A 21 24.10 -21.84 3.40
C ASP A 21 23.25 -21.15 2.30
N GLY A 22 23.86 -20.27 1.53
CA GLY A 22 23.19 -19.50 0.47
C GLY A 22 22.39 -18.30 0.97
N SER A 23 22.35 -18.04 2.29
CA SER A 23 21.83 -16.78 2.83
C SER A 23 22.88 -15.67 2.78
N ALA A 24 22.43 -14.42 2.93
CA ALA A 24 23.32 -13.26 2.94
C ALA A 24 22.92 -12.32 4.08
N LEU A 25 23.91 -11.60 4.60
CA LEU A 25 23.69 -10.48 5.49
C LEU A 25 23.61 -9.21 4.64
N ILE A 26 22.46 -8.54 4.70
CA ILE A 26 22.16 -7.32 3.93
C ILE A 26 22.09 -6.14 4.90
N TYR A 27 22.75 -5.03 4.56
CA TYR A 27 22.68 -3.78 5.30
C TYR A 27 21.33 -3.09 5.05
N ILE A 28 20.75 -2.47 6.10
CA ILE A 28 19.47 -1.76 6.04
C ILE A 28 19.72 -0.26 6.27
N ASP A 29 19.36 0.58 5.29
CA ASP A 29 19.55 2.03 5.38
C ASP A 29 18.49 2.72 6.22
N ARG A 30 17.23 2.27 6.09
CA ARG A 30 16.07 2.87 6.75
C ARG A 30 15.18 1.82 7.39
N HIS A 31 14.83 2.05 8.63
CA HIS A 31 13.83 1.28 9.35
C HIS A 31 12.67 2.20 9.76
N ILE A 32 11.46 1.90 9.28
CA ILE A 32 10.25 2.62 9.67
C ILE A 32 9.51 1.78 10.71
N ILE A 33 9.11 2.40 11.81
CA ILE A 33 8.60 1.71 12.99
C ILE A 33 7.17 2.17 13.27
N HIS A 34 6.31 1.23 13.66
CA HIS A 34 4.97 1.52 14.12
C HIS A 34 4.63 0.72 15.40
N GLU A 35 3.50 1.03 16.02
CA GLU A 35 3.11 0.55 17.35
C GLU A 35 2.81 -0.95 17.44
N VAL A 36 2.47 -1.62 16.32
CA VAL A 36 1.99 -3.02 16.38
C VAL A 36 3.12 -4.03 16.54
N THR A 37 4.25 -3.84 15.83
CA THR A 37 5.34 -4.82 15.77
C THR A 37 6.57 -4.44 16.57
N SER A 38 6.64 -3.22 17.10
CA SER A 38 7.81 -2.71 17.80
C SER A 38 7.88 -3.01 19.31
N PRO A 39 6.78 -3.15 20.07
CA PRO A 39 6.86 -3.31 21.53
C PRO A 39 7.75 -4.48 21.96
N GLN A 40 7.52 -5.67 21.41
CA GLN A 40 8.29 -6.87 21.74
C GLN A 40 9.73 -6.79 21.25
N ALA A 41 9.99 -6.09 20.15
CA ALA A 41 11.34 -5.92 19.62
C ALA A 41 12.20 -5.05 20.57
N PHE A 42 11.67 -3.94 21.07
CA PHE A 42 12.35 -3.11 22.06
C PHE A 42 12.53 -3.83 23.41
N GLU A 43 11.52 -4.61 23.83
CA GLU A 43 11.66 -5.44 25.03
C GLU A 43 12.76 -6.49 24.89
N GLY A 44 12.86 -7.16 23.74
CA GLY A 44 13.94 -8.09 23.42
C GLY A 44 15.33 -7.43 23.51
N LEU A 45 15.46 -6.20 23.01
CA LEU A 45 16.71 -5.42 23.17
C LEU A 45 17.06 -5.17 24.62
N ARG A 46 16.11 -4.74 25.47
CA ARG A 46 16.34 -4.50 26.91
C ARG A 46 16.76 -5.77 27.62
N LEU A 47 16.05 -6.88 27.40
CA LEU A 47 16.38 -8.19 27.99
C LEU A 47 17.77 -8.69 27.59
N ALA A 48 18.19 -8.39 26.35
CA ALA A 48 19.53 -8.73 25.85
C ALA A 48 20.61 -7.71 26.27
N GLY A 49 20.27 -6.64 27.00
CA GLY A 49 21.19 -5.57 27.38
C GLY A 49 21.73 -4.78 26.18
N ARG A 50 20.96 -4.70 25.09
CA ARG A 50 21.34 -4.04 23.83
C ARG A 50 20.56 -2.73 23.67
N LYS A 51 21.07 -1.86 22.80
CA LYS A 51 20.44 -0.62 22.37
C LYS A 51 20.36 -0.57 20.84
N PRO A 52 19.45 0.22 20.27
CA PRO A 52 19.47 0.49 18.84
C PRO A 52 20.84 1.03 18.42
N TRP A 53 21.40 0.47 17.34
CA TRP A 53 22.76 0.81 16.90
C TRP A 53 22.80 2.15 16.15
N ARG A 54 21.90 2.34 15.18
CA ARG A 54 21.81 3.59 14.40
C ARG A 54 20.44 4.23 14.62
N ILE A 55 20.40 5.17 15.54
CA ILE A 55 19.16 5.85 15.93
C ILE A 55 18.58 6.65 14.75
N ASP A 56 19.44 7.37 14.03
CA ASP A 56 19.09 8.21 12.88
C ASP A 56 18.58 7.45 11.65
N ALA A 57 18.80 6.14 11.59
CA ALA A 57 18.25 5.27 10.57
C ALA A 57 16.77 4.91 10.81
N ASN A 58 16.23 5.21 12.00
CA ASN A 58 14.89 4.86 12.42
C ASN A 58 13.97 6.08 12.41
N ILE A 59 12.73 5.89 11.94
CA ILE A 59 11.65 6.87 12.02
C ILE A 59 10.40 6.12 12.47
N ALA A 60 9.64 6.70 13.39
CA ALA A 60 8.45 6.07 13.96
C ALA A 60 7.18 6.91 13.77
N THR A 61 6.04 6.25 13.71
CA THR A 61 4.71 6.86 13.78
C THR A 61 3.66 5.80 14.14
N PRO A 62 2.67 6.09 14.98
CA PRO A 62 1.53 5.21 15.16
C PRO A 62 0.53 5.41 14.03
N ASP A 63 -0.02 4.31 13.46
CA ASP A 63 -0.93 4.39 12.31
C ASP A 63 -2.07 3.36 12.30
N HIS A 64 -1.92 2.23 12.98
CA HIS A 64 -2.90 1.14 12.98
C HIS A 64 -3.98 1.32 14.06
N ASN A 65 -3.56 1.64 15.28
CA ASN A 65 -4.40 1.68 16.47
C ASN A 65 -4.93 3.10 16.80
N VAL A 66 -4.71 4.05 15.92
CA VAL A 66 -5.11 5.43 16.13
C VAL A 66 -6.56 5.67 15.69
N PRO A 67 -7.37 6.43 16.46
CA PRO A 67 -8.71 6.83 16.03
C PRO A 67 -8.64 7.76 14.82
N THR A 68 -9.63 7.64 13.93
CA THR A 68 -9.78 8.52 12.75
C THR A 68 -10.90 9.54 12.94
N THR A 69 -11.55 9.55 14.09
CA THR A 69 -12.62 10.49 14.43
C THR A 69 -12.07 11.75 15.14
N PRO A 70 -12.85 12.85 15.22
CA PRO A 70 -12.40 14.10 15.82
C PRO A 70 -11.99 13.98 17.31
N GLU A 71 -12.49 12.97 18.02
CA GLU A 71 -12.14 12.68 19.42
C GLU A 71 -10.65 12.42 19.61
N ARG A 72 -9.94 12.03 18.54
CA ARG A 72 -8.49 11.88 18.50
C ARG A 72 -7.73 13.07 19.09
N LYS A 73 -8.27 14.28 19.01
CA LYS A 73 -7.68 15.49 19.59
C LYS A 73 -7.44 15.38 21.09
N GLY A 74 -8.15 14.47 21.78
CA GLY A 74 -7.92 14.12 23.17
C GLY A 74 -6.61 13.37 23.47
N GLY A 75 -5.79 13.08 22.43
CA GLY A 75 -4.52 12.36 22.58
C GLY A 75 -4.72 10.87 22.81
N ILE A 76 -3.72 10.22 23.39
CA ILE A 76 -3.70 8.76 23.63
C ILE A 76 -4.94 8.29 24.41
N GLU A 77 -5.46 9.13 25.33
CA GLU A 77 -6.67 8.82 26.10
C GLU A 77 -7.93 8.65 25.24
N ALA A 78 -7.94 9.17 24.02
CA ALA A 78 -9.04 8.95 23.07
C ALA A 78 -9.06 7.54 22.46
N ILE A 79 -8.01 6.76 22.64
CA ILE A 79 -7.96 5.36 22.20
C ILE A 79 -8.72 4.53 23.24
N VAL A 80 -9.90 4.06 22.87
CA VAL A 80 -10.82 3.35 23.79
C VAL A 80 -10.31 1.95 24.12
N ASP A 81 -9.79 1.22 23.14
CA ASP A 81 -9.24 -0.11 23.35
C ASP A 81 -7.93 -0.04 24.15
N GLN A 82 -7.88 -0.75 25.27
CA GLN A 82 -6.74 -0.68 26.19
C GLN A 82 -5.45 -1.25 25.61
N VAL A 83 -5.53 -2.29 24.78
CA VAL A 83 -4.36 -2.89 24.16
C VAL A 83 -3.80 -1.95 23.10
N SER A 84 -4.66 -1.40 22.26
CA SER A 84 -4.29 -0.39 21.25
C SER A 84 -3.66 0.84 21.91
N ARG A 85 -4.24 1.33 23.01
CA ARG A 85 -3.68 2.45 23.79
C ARG A 85 -2.30 2.13 24.32
N LEU A 86 -2.11 0.95 24.92
CA LEU A 86 -0.83 0.51 25.46
C LEU A 86 0.23 0.40 24.35
N GLN A 87 -0.13 -0.09 23.16
CA GLN A 87 0.81 -0.20 22.05
C GLN A 87 1.29 1.18 21.57
N VAL A 88 0.39 2.15 21.43
CA VAL A 88 0.76 3.53 21.05
C VAL A 88 1.62 4.18 22.12
N GLN A 89 1.24 4.07 23.42
CA GLN A 89 2.04 4.59 24.52
C GLN A 89 3.44 3.94 24.56
N THR A 90 3.52 2.62 24.34
CA THR A 90 4.81 1.91 24.34
C THR A 90 5.71 2.36 23.19
N LEU A 91 5.14 2.71 22.02
CA LEU A 91 5.91 3.29 20.92
C LEU A 91 6.48 4.65 21.33
N ASP A 92 5.65 5.56 21.89
CA ASP A 92 6.06 6.87 22.37
C ASP A 92 7.20 6.74 23.41
N ASP A 93 7.01 5.86 24.43
CA ASP A 93 7.99 5.65 25.49
C ASP A 93 9.34 5.12 24.95
N ASN A 94 9.29 4.17 24.01
CA ASN A 94 10.49 3.61 23.37
C ASN A 94 11.23 4.66 22.53
N CYS A 95 10.49 5.46 21.75
CA CYS A 95 11.10 6.52 20.94
C CYS A 95 11.72 7.60 21.80
N ASP A 96 11.07 8.00 22.91
CA ASP A 96 11.61 8.97 23.86
C ASP A 96 12.83 8.41 24.59
N GLU A 97 12.83 7.12 25.01
CA GLU A 97 13.97 6.47 25.67
C GLU A 97 15.24 6.46 24.82
N TYR A 98 15.09 6.15 23.53
CA TYR A 98 16.24 5.98 22.62
C TYR A 98 16.54 7.20 21.75
N GLY A 99 15.70 8.22 21.77
CA GLY A 99 15.85 9.43 20.95
C GLY A 99 15.55 9.17 19.45
N ILE A 100 14.65 8.24 19.16
CA ILE A 100 14.19 7.96 17.79
C ILE A 100 13.20 9.05 17.38
N VAL A 101 13.33 9.56 16.15
CA VAL A 101 12.39 10.53 15.59
C VAL A 101 11.03 9.88 15.44
N GLU A 102 10.02 10.42 16.12
CA GLU A 102 8.65 9.96 16.05
C GLU A 102 7.71 11.09 15.65
N PHE A 103 6.76 10.78 14.79
CA PHE A 103 5.60 11.63 14.51
C PHE A 103 4.42 11.09 15.32
N LYS A 104 4.28 11.59 16.56
CA LYS A 104 3.25 11.18 17.52
C LYS A 104 1.85 11.45 16.98
N MET A 105 0.83 10.81 17.53
CA MET A 105 -0.54 10.76 17.03
C MET A 105 -1.14 12.13 16.62
N ASN A 106 -0.80 13.22 17.29
CA ASN A 106 -1.29 14.57 16.99
C ASN A 106 -0.27 15.47 16.26
N ASP A 107 0.89 14.95 15.85
CA ASP A 107 1.83 15.66 14.97
C ASP A 107 1.22 15.77 13.56
N VAL A 108 1.33 16.93 12.93
CA VAL A 108 0.84 17.11 11.56
C VAL A 108 1.52 16.19 10.53
N ARG A 109 2.71 15.68 10.84
CA ARG A 109 3.45 14.72 10.01
C ARG A 109 3.06 13.27 10.27
N GLN A 110 2.23 13.01 11.30
CA GLN A 110 1.74 11.68 11.58
C GLN A 110 0.90 11.16 10.42
N GLY A 111 0.99 9.87 10.16
CA GLY A 111 0.23 9.19 9.12
C GLY A 111 0.67 7.75 8.96
N ILE A 112 0.16 7.11 7.92
CA ILE A 112 0.50 5.74 7.59
C ILE A 112 2.00 5.64 7.27
N VAL A 113 2.70 4.68 7.86
CA VAL A 113 4.17 4.51 7.70
C VAL A 113 4.64 4.56 6.25
N HIS A 114 3.88 3.96 5.32
CA HIS A 114 4.20 3.94 3.88
C HIS A 114 3.80 5.23 3.13
N VAL A 115 3.16 6.16 3.79
CA VAL A 115 2.89 7.52 3.29
C VAL A 115 3.94 8.48 3.84
N ILE A 116 4.20 8.45 5.15
CA ILE A 116 5.12 9.42 5.78
C ILE A 116 6.56 9.21 5.35
N GLY A 117 7.03 7.98 5.15
CA GLY A 117 8.38 7.70 4.70
C GLY A 117 8.74 8.44 3.40
N PRO A 118 7.99 8.24 2.31
CA PRO A 118 8.13 9.01 1.08
C PRO A 118 7.90 10.51 1.24
N GLU A 119 6.84 10.89 1.95
CA GLU A 119 6.43 12.29 2.14
C GLU A 119 7.51 13.12 2.86
N GLN A 120 8.24 12.52 3.79
CA GLN A 120 9.35 13.16 4.48
C GLN A 120 10.69 13.05 3.72
N GLY A 121 10.75 12.31 2.62
CA GLY A 121 12.00 12.02 1.92
C GLY A 121 12.90 11.06 2.69
N ALA A 122 12.33 10.28 3.60
CA ALA A 122 13.03 9.24 4.35
C ALA A 122 13.23 7.96 3.51
N THR A 123 12.49 7.83 2.42
CA THR A 123 12.71 6.85 1.37
C THR A 123 13.35 7.53 0.17
N LEU A 124 14.52 7.07 -0.24
CA LEU A 124 15.27 7.60 -1.36
C LEU A 124 15.68 6.48 -2.32
N PRO A 125 15.93 6.80 -3.61
CA PRO A 125 16.44 5.81 -4.55
C PRO A 125 17.74 5.15 -4.05
N GLY A 126 17.85 3.86 -4.29
CA GLY A 126 19.04 3.09 -3.94
C GLY A 126 19.10 2.58 -2.50
N MET A 127 18.19 2.97 -1.62
CA MET A 127 18.15 2.52 -0.22
C MET A 127 17.56 1.12 -0.06
N THR A 128 17.93 0.46 1.04
CA THR A 128 17.17 -0.64 1.63
C THR A 128 16.23 -0.08 2.71
N VAL A 129 14.94 -0.44 2.65
CA VAL A 129 13.92 0.06 3.58
C VAL A 129 13.14 -1.12 4.17
N VAL A 130 13.03 -1.18 5.50
CA VAL A 130 12.24 -2.20 6.17
C VAL A 130 11.25 -1.59 7.16
N CYS A 131 10.17 -2.32 7.40
CA CYS A 131 9.15 -1.99 8.39
C CYS A 131 8.47 -3.28 8.84
N GLY A 132 7.91 -3.30 10.03
CA GLY A 132 7.10 -4.41 10.54
C GLY A 132 5.73 -4.57 9.88
N ASP A 133 5.54 -4.06 8.67
CA ASP A 133 4.32 -4.13 7.87
C ASP A 133 4.61 -4.72 6.47
N SER A 134 3.72 -5.59 5.99
CA SER A 134 3.90 -6.31 4.72
C SER A 134 3.88 -5.39 3.49
N HIS A 135 3.24 -4.20 3.55
CA HIS A 135 3.17 -3.25 2.44
C HIS A 135 4.38 -2.31 2.34
N THR A 136 5.47 -2.62 3.03
CA THR A 136 6.76 -1.92 2.89
C THR A 136 7.28 -1.93 1.45
N SER A 137 6.84 -2.89 0.63
CA SER A 137 7.10 -2.89 -0.82
C SER A 137 6.69 -1.60 -1.53
N THR A 138 5.78 -0.80 -0.95
CA THR A 138 5.41 0.54 -1.44
C THR A 138 6.62 1.42 -1.77
N HIS A 139 7.65 1.35 -0.92
CA HIS A 139 8.86 2.16 -1.06
C HIS A 139 9.70 1.81 -2.29
N GLY A 140 9.47 0.64 -2.89
CA GLY A 140 10.11 0.23 -4.14
C GLY A 140 9.73 1.10 -5.36
N ALA A 141 8.66 1.91 -5.26
CA ALA A 141 8.31 2.94 -6.23
C ALA A 141 9.39 4.00 -6.45
N PHE A 142 10.34 4.09 -5.54
CA PHE A 142 11.48 5.00 -5.58
C PHE A 142 12.77 4.32 -6.07
N GLY A 143 12.74 3.09 -6.56
CA GLY A 143 13.95 2.33 -6.83
C GLY A 143 14.71 1.97 -5.54
N ALA A 144 13.99 1.71 -4.46
CA ALA A 144 14.51 1.24 -3.18
C ALA A 144 14.20 -0.24 -2.99
N LEU A 145 15.12 -1.01 -2.43
CA LEU A 145 14.88 -2.39 -2.04
C LEU A 145 14.12 -2.41 -0.71
N ALA A 146 12.81 -2.59 -0.79
CA ALA A 146 11.94 -2.44 0.37
C ALA A 146 11.04 -3.66 0.59
N HIS A 147 10.94 -4.13 1.83
CA HIS A 147 10.06 -5.23 2.17
C HIS A 147 9.70 -5.29 3.66
N GLY A 148 8.55 -5.90 3.96
CA GLY A 148 8.11 -6.17 5.31
C GLY A 148 8.98 -7.19 6.03
N ILE A 149 9.09 -7.03 7.36
CA ILE A 149 9.82 -7.90 8.27
C ILE A 149 8.96 -8.26 9.49
N GLY A 150 9.26 -9.40 10.12
CA GLY A 150 8.60 -9.83 11.35
C GLY A 150 9.21 -9.17 12.60
N THR A 151 8.51 -9.26 13.73
CA THR A 151 8.92 -8.64 15.02
C THR A 151 10.35 -9.01 15.45
N SER A 152 10.76 -10.29 15.30
CA SER A 152 12.13 -10.71 15.63
C SER A 152 13.17 -10.10 14.68
N GLU A 153 12.80 -9.84 13.42
CA GLU A 153 13.66 -9.15 12.46
C GLU A 153 13.72 -7.66 12.77
N VAL A 154 12.63 -7.03 13.28
CA VAL A 154 12.64 -5.64 13.78
C VAL A 154 13.68 -5.50 14.90
N GLU A 155 13.69 -6.40 15.90
CA GLU A 155 14.70 -6.43 16.95
C GLU A 155 16.11 -6.54 16.37
N HIS A 156 16.30 -7.47 15.43
CA HIS A 156 17.59 -7.72 14.79
C HIS A 156 18.12 -6.48 14.04
N VAL A 157 17.25 -5.80 13.27
CA VAL A 157 17.61 -4.58 12.53
C VAL A 157 17.93 -3.44 13.49
N LEU A 158 17.13 -3.24 14.55
CA LEU A 158 17.44 -2.23 15.59
C LEU A 158 18.82 -2.46 16.20
N ALA A 159 19.17 -3.73 16.51
CA ALA A 159 20.43 -4.08 17.15
C ALA A 159 21.66 -3.98 16.22
N THR A 160 21.50 -4.25 14.92
CA THR A 160 22.63 -4.54 14.02
C THR A 160 22.62 -3.74 12.71
N GLN A 161 21.53 -3.12 12.36
CA GLN A 161 21.27 -2.49 11.08
C GLN A 161 21.43 -3.45 9.88
N CYS A 162 21.28 -4.74 10.11
CA CYS A 162 21.41 -5.78 9.10
C CYS A 162 20.26 -6.77 9.19
N LEU A 163 20.04 -7.49 8.09
CA LEU A 163 19.05 -8.53 7.98
C LEU A 163 19.64 -9.76 7.28
N VAL A 164 19.29 -10.95 7.75
CA VAL A 164 19.62 -12.20 7.05
C VAL A 164 18.54 -12.49 6.03
N ALA A 165 18.90 -12.56 4.76
CA ALA A 165 17.96 -12.78 3.67
C ALA A 165 18.52 -13.76 2.62
N LYS A 166 17.65 -14.33 1.80
CA LYS A 166 18.02 -15.06 0.58
C LYS A 166 17.69 -14.23 -0.63
N LYS A 167 18.61 -14.20 -1.61
CA LYS A 167 18.38 -13.49 -2.87
C LYS A 167 17.19 -14.09 -3.60
N MET A 168 16.25 -13.25 -4.03
CA MET A 168 15.06 -13.63 -4.77
C MET A 168 15.38 -13.76 -6.26
N LYS A 169 14.52 -14.43 -7.01
CA LYS A 169 14.49 -14.41 -8.47
C LYS A 169 13.99 -13.07 -8.99
N ASN A 170 14.31 -12.77 -10.22
CA ASN A 170 13.88 -11.55 -10.91
C ASN A 170 12.62 -11.81 -11.75
N MET A 171 11.55 -11.04 -11.53
CA MET A 171 10.36 -11.03 -12.38
C MET A 171 10.17 -9.65 -12.98
N LEU A 172 9.96 -9.59 -14.29
CA LEU A 172 9.54 -8.39 -14.99
C LEU A 172 8.03 -8.42 -15.23
N VAL A 173 7.34 -7.36 -14.84
CA VAL A 173 5.97 -7.08 -15.25
C VAL A 173 6.00 -5.87 -16.17
N SER A 174 5.88 -6.08 -17.47
CA SER A 174 5.87 -5.02 -18.47
C SER A 174 4.45 -4.66 -18.85
N VAL A 175 4.10 -3.37 -18.71
CA VAL A 175 2.79 -2.83 -19.11
C VAL A 175 3.02 -1.77 -20.19
N GLU A 176 2.72 -2.13 -21.41
CA GLU A 176 2.96 -1.26 -22.57
C GLU A 176 1.67 -0.62 -23.09
N GLY A 177 1.81 0.52 -23.74
CA GLY A 177 0.71 1.30 -24.29
C GLY A 177 0.25 2.41 -23.36
N GLN A 178 -0.92 2.98 -23.66
CA GLN A 178 -1.56 4.04 -22.87
C GLN A 178 -2.78 3.51 -22.15
N LEU A 179 -2.93 3.90 -20.89
CA LEU A 179 -4.14 3.57 -20.13
C LEU A 179 -5.36 4.27 -20.71
N PRO A 180 -6.49 3.58 -20.85
CA PRO A 180 -7.75 4.22 -21.16
C PRO A 180 -8.12 5.25 -20.09
N PHE A 181 -8.88 6.27 -20.51
CA PHE A 181 -9.42 7.26 -19.58
C PHE A 181 -10.18 6.59 -18.43
N GLY A 182 -9.99 7.08 -17.21
CA GLY A 182 -10.64 6.52 -16.00
C GLY A 182 -10.02 5.23 -15.44
N VAL A 183 -8.98 4.68 -16.09
CA VAL A 183 -8.19 3.55 -15.59
C VAL A 183 -6.96 4.07 -14.85
N THR A 184 -6.65 3.48 -13.70
CA THR A 184 -5.61 3.96 -12.77
C THR A 184 -4.57 2.87 -12.47
N ALA A 185 -3.53 3.24 -11.73
CA ALA A 185 -2.52 2.30 -11.22
C ALA A 185 -3.13 1.14 -10.41
N LYS A 186 -4.25 1.39 -9.69
CA LYS A 186 -4.98 0.34 -8.96
C LYS A 186 -5.54 -0.73 -9.90
N ASP A 187 -6.07 -0.29 -11.04
CA ASP A 187 -6.62 -1.20 -12.03
C ASP A 187 -5.52 -2.04 -12.70
N ILE A 188 -4.34 -1.44 -12.95
CA ILE A 188 -3.16 -2.18 -13.45
C ILE A 188 -2.79 -3.29 -12.48
N VAL A 189 -2.55 -2.98 -11.21
CA VAL A 189 -2.07 -3.98 -10.25
C VAL A 189 -3.10 -5.06 -9.98
N LEU A 190 -4.40 -4.73 -9.95
CA LEU A 190 -5.48 -5.70 -9.85
C LEU A 190 -5.50 -6.62 -11.09
N ALA A 191 -5.34 -6.09 -12.31
CA ALA A 191 -5.25 -6.88 -13.53
C ALA A 191 -4.01 -7.79 -13.52
N VAL A 192 -2.86 -7.32 -13.00
CA VAL A 192 -1.66 -8.15 -12.83
C VAL A 192 -1.96 -9.31 -11.87
N ILE A 193 -2.52 -9.02 -10.69
CA ILE A 193 -2.85 -10.04 -9.68
C ILE A 193 -3.87 -11.05 -10.25
N GLY A 194 -4.89 -10.56 -10.96
CA GLY A 194 -5.87 -11.43 -11.64
C GLY A 194 -5.23 -12.36 -12.68
N LYS A 195 -4.14 -11.90 -13.34
CA LYS A 195 -3.42 -12.68 -14.36
C LYS A 195 -2.48 -13.72 -13.78
N ILE A 196 -1.70 -13.38 -12.74
CA ILE A 196 -0.67 -14.27 -12.19
C ILE A 196 -1.09 -15.00 -10.91
N GLY A 197 -2.19 -14.58 -10.29
CA GLY A 197 -2.67 -15.12 -9.02
C GLY A 197 -1.91 -14.57 -7.81
N THR A 198 -2.39 -14.88 -6.61
CA THR A 198 -1.80 -14.45 -5.33
C THR A 198 -0.47 -15.15 -4.99
N ALA A 199 -0.10 -16.18 -5.71
CA ALA A 199 1.16 -16.92 -5.54
C ALA A 199 2.14 -16.77 -6.70
N GLY A 200 1.76 -16.07 -7.78
CA GLY A 200 2.57 -15.97 -8.99
C GLY A 200 3.93 -15.32 -8.79
N GLY A 201 4.03 -14.36 -7.86
CA GLY A 201 5.26 -13.67 -7.49
C GLY A 201 6.07 -14.32 -6.36
N ASN A 202 5.66 -15.50 -5.86
CA ASN A 202 6.38 -16.14 -4.75
C ASN A 202 7.85 -16.37 -5.09
N GLY A 203 8.73 -15.93 -4.19
CA GLY A 203 10.18 -16.07 -4.34
C GLY A 203 10.82 -15.10 -5.36
N HIS A 204 10.05 -14.13 -5.87
CA HIS A 204 10.53 -13.13 -6.80
C HIS A 204 10.53 -11.71 -6.20
N ALA A 205 11.44 -10.89 -6.68
CA ALA A 205 11.32 -9.44 -6.67
C ALA A 205 10.72 -9.03 -8.03
N ILE A 206 9.60 -8.31 -8.01
CA ILE A 206 8.93 -7.83 -9.23
C ILE A 206 9.46 -6.45 -9.59
N GLU A 207 9.98 -6.30 -10.81
CA GLU A 207 10.23 -5.00 -11.43
C GLU A 207 9.08 -4.68 -12.37
N PHE A 208 8.40 -3.56 -12.11
CA PHE A 208 7.35 -3.05 -12.99
C PHE A 208 7.97 -2.07 -13.98
N ALA A 209 7.74 -2.30 -15.26
CA ALA A 209 8.28 -1.49 -16.36
C ALA A 209 7.26 -1.35 -17.50
N GLY A 210 7.69 -0.69 -18.58
CA GLY A 210 6.85 -0.40 -19.74
C GLY A 210 6.40 1.05 -19.80
N SER A 211 5.86 1.44 -20.95
CA SER A 211 5.45 2.83 -21.20
C SER A 211 4.36 3.29 -20.21
N ALA A 212 3.36 2.46 -19.96
CA ALA A 212 2.28 2.79 -19.01
C ALA A 212 2.80 3.01 -17.59
N ILE A 213 3.82 2.24 -17.14
CA ILE A 213 4.41 2.41 -15.81
C ILE A 213 5.24 3.69 -15.71
N ARG A 214 6.01 4.01 -16.77
CA ARG A 214 6.77 5.27 -16.84
C ARG A 214 5.86 6.49 -16.81
N ASP A 215 4.68 6.41 -17.42
CA ASP A 215 3.70 7.51 -17.47
C ASP A 215 3.03 7.76 -16.12
N LEU A 216 2.98 6.77 -15.22
CA LEU A 216 2.41 6.96 -13.89
C LEU A 216 3.13 8.06 -13.09
N SER A 217 2.37 8.71 -12.22
CA SER A 217 2.91 9.49 -11.09
C SER A 217 3.68 8.60 -10.12
N VAL A 218 4.45 9.20 -9.23
CA VAL A 218 5.13 8.46 -8.15
C VAL A 218 4.10 7.80 -7.24
N GLU A 219 2.99 8.46 -6.96
CA GLU A 219 1.87 7.94 -6.18
C GLU A 219 1.23 6.70 -6.84
N GLY A 220 1.05 6.75 -8.16
CA GLY A 220 0.58 5.59 -8.92
C GLY A 220 1.56 4.41 -8.86
N ARG A 221 2.87 4.68 -8.96
CA ARG A 221 3.93 3.66 -8.77
C ARG A 221 3.92 3.09 -7.35
N MET A 222 3.68 3.93 -6.32
CA MET A 222 3.51 3.46 -4.95
C MET A 222 2.32 2.49 -4.82
N THR A 223 1.21 2.77 -5.50
CA THR A 223 0.04 1.87 -5.52
C THR A 223 0.39 0.49 -6.11
N ILE A 224 1.12 0.45 -7.21
CA ILE A 224 1.54 -0.81 -7.85
C ILE A 224 2.50 -1.59 -6.96
N CYS A 225 3.55 -0.94 -6.46
CA CYS A 225 4.54 -1.58 -5.58
C CYS A 225 3.91 -2.02 -4.25
N ASN A 226 2.96 -1.25 -3.70
CA ASN A 226 2.21 -1.60 -2.50
C ASN A 226 1.56 -2.99 -2.64
N MET A 227 0.90 -3.25 -3.75
CA MET A 227 0.15 -4.48 -3.96
C MET A 227 0.96 -5.62 -4.60
N SER A 228 2.28 -5.51 -4.72
CA SER A 228 3.12 -6.63 -5.15
C SER A 228 3.04 -7.81 -4.18
N ILE A 229 2.84 -7.54 -2.88
CA ILE A 229 2.69 -8.58 -1.86
C ILE A 229 1.40 -9.41 -2.06
N GLU A 230 0.34 -8.82 -2.61
CA GLU A 230 -0.90 -9.53 -2.96
C GLU A 230 -0.72 -10.46 -4.16
N ALA A 231 0.31 -10.22 -4.99
CA ALA A 231 0.76 -11.14 -6.04
C ALA A 231 1.74 -12.21 -5.50
N GLY A 232 2.07 -12.19 -4.21
CA GLY A 232 3.00 -13.12 -3.55
C GLY A 232 4.45 -12.64 -3.52
N ALA A 233 4.78 -11.48 -4.10
CA ALA A 233 6.14 -10.94 -4.11
C ALA A 233 6.39 -10.01 -2.93
N ARG A 234 7.44 -10.27 -2.14
CA ARG A 234 7.82 -9.40 -1.02
C ARG A 234 8.34 -8.03 -1.47
N VAL A 235 8.82 -7.91 -2.70
CA VAL A 235 9.45 -6.70 -3.28
C VAL A 235 8.75 -6.38 -4.58
N GLY A 236 8.34 -5.11 -4.73
CA GLY A 236 7.94 -4.50 -5.99
C GLY A 236 8.82 -3.29 -6.25
N LEU A 237 9.31 -3.11 -7.46
CA LEU A 237 10.27 -2.08 -7.83
C LEU A 237 9.80 -1.33 -9.07
N VAL A 238 10.04 -0.03 -9.10
CA VAL A 238 10.04 0.79 -10.31
C VAL A 238 11.37 1.54 -10.35
N ALA A 239 12.03 1.55 -11.50
CA ALA A 239 13.29 2.27 -11.68
C ALA A 239 13.13 3.77 -11.38
N ALA A 240 14.12 4.37 -10.71
CA ALA A 240 14.12 5.79 -10.42
C ALA A 240 14.28 6.59 -11.73
N ASP A 241 13.50 7.65 -11.86
CA ASP A 241 13.54 8.58 -12.98
C ASP A 241 13.40 10.04 -12.52
N GLU A 242 13.26 10.97 -13.46
CA GLU A 242 13.10 12.39 -13.17
C GLU A 242 11.86 12.71 -12.31
N LYS A 243 10.77 11.92 -12.41
CA LYS A 243 9.59 12.09 -11.55
C LYS A 243 9.93 11.73 -10.12
N THR A 244 10.68 10.62 -9.92
CA THR A 244 11.16 10.19 -8.59
C THR A 244 12.07 11.26 -7.97
N VAL A 245 13.04 11.77 -8.75
CA VAL A 245 13.96 12.84 -8.32
C VAL A 245 13.18 14.10 -7.95
N ALA A 246 12.22 14.52 -8.77
CA ALA A 246 11.39 15.69 -8.49
C ALA A 246 10.55 15.52 -7.23
N TYR A 247 10.01 14.32 -6.98
CA TYR A 247 9.19 14.02 -5.82
C TYR A 247 9.97 14.15 -4.50
N VAL A 248 11.20 13.66 -4.43
CA VAL A 248 12.01 13.67 -3.20
C VAL A 248 12.76 14.97 -2.98
N LYS A 249 12.87 15.83 -3.99
CA LYS A 249 13.64 17.09 -3.93
C LYS A 249 13.10 18.03 -2.85
N GLY A 250 14.01 18.47 -1.97
CA GLY A 250 13.70 19.46 -0.94
C GLY A 250 12.91 18.94 0.27
N ARG A 251 12.63 17.63 0.32
CA ARG A 251 11.99 17.02 1.48
C ARG A 251 12.93 16.97 2.69
N PRO A 252 12.40 16.91 3.93
CA PRO A 252 13.18 17.06 5.16
C PRO A 252 14.42 16.15 5.27
N PHE A 253 14.27 14.85 4.93
CA PHE A 253 15.32 13.85 5.01
C PHE A 253 16.08 13.64 3.68
N ALA A 254 15.73 14.38 2.63
CA ALA A 254 16.48 14.32 1.36
C ALA A 254 17.83 15.02 1.48
N PRO A 255 18.87 14.58 0.75
CA PRO A 255 20.17 15.25 0.67
C PRO A 255 20.01 16.71 0.24
N LYS A 256 20.98 17.55 0.62
CA LYS A 256 20.95 19.00 0.32
C LYS A 256 22.28 19.46 -0.29
N GLY A 257 22.21 20.53 -1.08
CA GLY A 257 23.42 21.14 -1.67
C GLY A 257 24.21 20.14 -2.51
N ALA A 258 25.53 20.08 -2.33
CA ALA A 258 26.41 19.20 -3.09
C ALA A 258 26.10 17.70 -2.92
N GLU A 259 25.60 17.29 -1.76
CA GLU A 259 25.16 15.89 -1.52
C GLU A 259 23.95 15.52 -2.39
N TRP A 260 23.05 16.47 -2.63
CA TRP A 260 21.94 16.27 -3.55
C TRP A 260 22.41 16.01 -4.97
N ASP A 261 23.37 16.79 -5.46
CA ASP A 261 23.88 16.63 -6.83
C ASP A 261 24.58 15.29 -7.02
N LEU A 262 25.37 14.86 -6.01
CA LEU A 262 26.01 13.54 -6.00
C LEU A 262 24.98 12.40 -5.96
N ALA A 263 23.94 12.54 -5.14
CA ALA A 263 22.88 11.54 -5.04
C ALA A 263 22.11 11.40 -6.36
N VAL A 264 21.72 12.51 -6.98
CA VAL A 264 21.01 12.50 -8.28
C VAL A 264 21.85 11.84 -9.37
N GLU A 265 23.16 12.08 -9.39
CA GLU A 265 24.07 11.43 -10.34
C GLU A 265 24.13 9.91 -10.11
N ALA A 266 24.27 9.47 -8.85
CA ALA A 266 24.27 8.06 -8.51
C ALA A 266 22.94 7.34 -8.80
N TRP A 267 21.81 8.04 -8.67
CA TRP A 267 20.48 7.46 -8.92
C TRP A 267 20.22 7.15 -10.40
N LYS A 268 20.95 7.75 -11.33
CA LYS A 268 20.82 7.45 -12.78
C LYS A 268 21.13 5.99 -13.11
N ASP A 269 21.95 5.33 -12.31
CA ASP A 269 22.32 3.92 -12.50
C ASP A 269 21.29 2.94 -11.97
N LEU A 270 20.24 3.42 -11.28
CA LEU A 270 19.18 2.61 -10.68
C LEU A 270 18.10 2.23 -11.70
N ILE A 271 18.54 1.56 -12.74
CA ILE A 271 17.73 0.99 -13.83
C ILE A 271 18.33 -0.36 -14.23
N SER A 272 17.52 -1.30 -14.66
CA SER A 272 18.01 -2.57 -15.21
C SER A 272 18.80 -2.35 -16.49
N ASP A 273 19.92 -3.05 -16.64
CA ASP A 273 20.74 -3.01 -17.85
C ASP A 273 19.94 -3.54 -19.05
N ALA A 274 20.24 -3.06 -20.25
CA ALA A 274 19.49 -3.43 -21.46
C ALA A 274 19.55 -4.94 -21.78
N ASP A 275 20.62 -5.63 -21.36
CA ASP A 275 20.82 -7.07 -21.50
C ASP A 275 20.58 -7.86 -20.21
N ALA A 276 19.93 -7.23 -19.20
CA ALA A 276 19.53 -7.89 -17.97
C ALA A 276 18.55 -9.04 -18.24
N LYS A 277 18.71 -10.13 -17.50
CA LYS A 277 17.86 -11.31 -17.65
C LYS A 277 16.92 -11.44 -16.48
N PHE A 278 15.64 -11.65 -16.76
CA PHE A 278 14.61 -11.95 -15.80
C PHE A 278 14.26 -13.45 -15.84
N ASP A 279 14.04 -14.04 -14.66
CA ASP A 279 13.61 -15.43 -14.56
C ASP A 279 12.18 -15.65 -15.07
N THR A 280 11.34 -14.61 -14.91
CA THR A 280 9.95 -14.62 -15.36
C THR A 280 9.59 -13.27 -15.96
N ILE A 281 8.85 -13.29 -17.07
CA ILE A 281 8.34 -12.08 -17.72
C ILE A 281 6.83 -12.19 -17.86
N VAL A 282 6.12 -11.13 -17.47
CA VAL A 282 4.67 -10.99 -17.59
C VAL A 282 4.39 -9.71 -18.36
N GLU A 283 3.64 -9.82 -19.44
CA GLU A 283 3.32 -8.69 -20.32
C GLU A 283 1.82 -8.38 -20.28
N LEU A 284 1.47 -7.09 -20.22
CA LEU A 284 0.11 -6.58 -20.33
C LEU A 284 0.06 -5.44 -21.35
N ASP A 285 -1.04 -5.40 -22.09
CA ASP A 285 -1.40 -4.24 -22.92
C ASP A 285 -2.28 -3.29 -22.08
N ALA A 286 -1.76 -2.10 -21.80
CA ALA A 286 -2.47 -1.08 -21.02
C ALA A 286 -3.83 -0.70 -21.62
N ALA A 287 -3.95 -0.71 -22.97
CA ALA A 287 -5.19 -0.36 -23.67
C ALA A 287 -6.33 -1.36 -23.43
N GLN A 288 -6.03 -2.58 -22.98
CA GLN A 288 -7.02 -3.62 -22.67
C GLN A 288 -7.47 -3.60 -21.21
N ILE A 289 -6.81 -2.81 -20.34
CA ILE A 289 -7.18 -2.74 -18.94
C ILE A 289 -8.41 -1.85 -18.79
N LYS A 290 -9.42 -2.38 -18.09
CA LYS A 290 -10.65 -1.67 -17.73
C LYS A 290 -10.67 -1.41 -16.22
N PRO A 291 -11.57 -0.53 -15.72
CA PRO A 291 -11.77 -0.41 -14.27
C PRO A 291 -12.06 -1.76 -13.62
N GLN A 292 -11.33 -2.10 -12.56
CA GLN A 292 -11.34 -3.42 -11.93
C GLN A 292 -12.15 -3.40 -10.62
N VAL A 293 -12.79 -4.53 -10.33
CA VAL A 293 -13.52 -4.78 -9.08
C VAL A 293 -13.19 -6.18 -8.58
N SER A 294 -12.73 -6.35 -7.35
CA SER A 294 -12.64 -7.68 -6.77
C SER A 294 -14.04 -8.16 -6.34
N TRP A 295 -14.43 -9.36 -6.78
CA TRP A 295 -15.77 -9.92 -6.54
C TRP A 295 -15.78 -10.99 -5.44
N GLY A 296 -14.63 -11.55 -5.10
CA GLY A 296 -14.50 -12.67 -4.17
C GLY A 296 -13.69 -12.34 -2.92
N THR A 297 -13.14 -13.37 -2.30
CA THR A 297 -12.44 -13.32 -1.01
C THR A 297 -10.90 -13.30 -1.14
N SER A 298 -10.40 -13.03 -2.34
CA SER A 298 -8.98 -12.93 -2.65
C SER A 298 -8.76 -11.82 -3.70
N PRO A 299 -7.64 -11.07 -3.67
CA PRO A 299 -7.33 -10.05 -4.68
C PRO A 299 -7.22 -10.59 -6.11
N GLU A 300 -6.94 -11.90 -6.30
CA GLU A 300 -6.95 -12.55 -7.62
C GLU A 300 -8.36 -12.77 -8.19
N MET A 301 -9.38 -12.77 -7.33
CA MET A 301 -10.77 -12.86 -7.73
C MET A 301 -11.28 -11.49 -8.18
N VAL A 302 -10.74 -10.99 -9.29
CA VAL A 302 -10.98 -9.66 -9.84
C VAL A 302 -11.54 -9.76 -11.27
N LEU A 303 -12.37 -8.80 -11.63
CA LEU A 303 -13.02 -8.68 -12.94
C LEU A 303 -13.10 -7.21 -13.35
N ALA A 304 -13.18 -6.96 -14.65
CA ALA A 304 -13.58 -5.66 -15.14
C ALA A 304 -15.04 -5.36 -14.74
N VAL A 305 -15.33 -4.10 -14.50
CA VAL A 305 -16.64 -3.64 -13.99
C VAL A 305 -17.84 -4.04 -14.88
N ASP A 306 -17.58 -4.23 -16.18
CA ASP A 306 -18.59 -4.62 -17.18
C ASP A 306 -18.75 -6.15 -17.34
N GLN A 307 -18.16 -6.94 -16.46
CA GLN A 307 -18.20 -8.39 -16.48
C GLN A 307 -19.18 -8.95 -15.43
N ASN A 308 -19.41 -10.26 -15.53
CA ASN A 308 -20.26 -10.99 -14.60
C ASN A 308 -19.43 -11.93 -13.72
N VAL A 309 -19.85 -12.08 -12.48
CA VAL A 309 -19.32 -13.04 -11.51
C VAL A 309 -19.27 -14.45 -12.12
N PRO A 310 -18.18 -15.21 -11.95
CA PRO A 310 -18.03 -16.53 -12.57
C PRO A 310 -19.12 -17.51 -12.17
N ASP A 311 -19.47 -18.39 -13.12
CA ASP A 311 -20.34 -19.53 -12.88
C ASP A 311 -19.48 -20.76 -12.54
N PRO A 312 -19.53 -21.29 -11.31
CA PRO A 312 -18.74 -22.45 -10.93
C PRO A 312 -19.07 -23.71 -11.76
N ALA A 313 -20.26 -23.78 -12.36
CA ALA A 313 -20.62 -24.91 -13.23
C ALA A 313 -19.81 -24.93 -14.54
N LYS A 314 -19.22 -23.82 -14.92
CA LYS A 314 -18.35 -23.67 -16.12
C LYS A 314 -16.87 -23.90 -15.83
N GLU A 315 -16.47 -23.96 -14.56
CA GLU A 315 -15.07 -24.18 -14.17
C GLU A 315 -14.76 -25.69 -14.17
N MET A 316 -13.75 -26.08 -14.94
CA MET A 316 -13.34 -27.46 -15.11
C MET A 316 -12.39 -27.95 -14.00
N ASP A 317 -11.61 -27.04 -13.44
CA ASP A 317 -10.74 -27.33 -12.30
C ASP A 317 -11.57 -27.41 -11.01
N LEU A 318 -11.58 -28.58 -10.38
CA LEU A 318 -12.40 -28.84 -9.18
C LEU A 318 -12.00 -27.92 -8.01
N VAL A 319 -10.72 -27.64 -7.84
CA VAL A 319 -10.19 -26.79 -6.75
C VAL A 319 -10.64 -25.34 -6.96
N LYS A 320 -10.50 -24.85 -8.18
CA LYS A 320 -10.97 -23.50 -8.54
C LYS A 320 -12.49 -23.40 -8.42
N ARG A 321 -13.22 -24.41 -8.89
CA ARG A 321 -14.68 -24.46 -8.76
C ARG A 321 -15.13 -24.36 -7.31
N ASP A 322 -14.52 -25.15 -6.41
CA ASP A 322 -14.85 -25.14 -4.99
C ASP A 322 -14.48 -23.80 -4.33
N SER A 323 -13.40 -23.17 -4.77
CA SER A 323 -13.00 -21.82 -4.35
C SER A 323 -14.04 -20.77 -4.77
N ILE A 324 -14.53 -20.83 -6.03
CA ILE A 324 -15.60 -19.94 -6.52
C ILE A 324 -16.88 -20.14 -5.69
N VAL A 325 -17.30 -21.39 -5.45
CA VAL A 325 -18.49 -21.69 -4.63
C VAL A 325 -18.39 -21.09 -3.23
N ARG A 326 -17.24 -21.24 -2.56
CA ARG A 326 -17.01 -20.66 -1.23
C ARG A 326 -17.02 -19.13 -1.26
N ALA A 327 -16.35 -18.52 -2.24
CA ALA A 327 -16.33 -17.08 -2.40
C ALA A 327 -17.74 -16.51 -2.64
N LEU A 328 -18.52 -17.09 -3.54
CA LEU A 328 -19.91 -16.69 -3.79
C LEU A 328 -20.75 -16.77 -2.52
N LYS A 329 -20.64 -17.86 -1.76
CA LYS A 329 -21.37 -18.04 -0.50
C LYS A 329 -21.00 -16.97 0.52
N TYR A 330 -19.70 -16.71 0.73
CA TYR A 330 -19.25 -15.69 1.68
C TYR A 330 -19.68 -14.29 1.26
N MET A 331 -19.45 -13.96 -0.01
CA MET A 331 -19.79 -12.64 -0.57
C MET A 331 -21.29 -12.46 -0.78
N GLY A 332 -22.12 -13.51 -0.64
CA GLY A 332 -23.57 -13.43 -0.87
C GLY A 332 -23.93 -13.09 -2.31
N LEU A 333 -23.09 -13.49 -3.26
CA LEU A 333 -23.28 -13.26 -4.69
C LEU A 333 -23.82 -14.51 -5.37
N THR A 334 -24.46 -14.31 -6.53
CA THR A 334 -24.94 -15.40 -7.37
C THR A 334 -24.11 -15.57 -8.63
N ALA A 335 -24.00 -16.79 -9.12
CA ALA A 335 -23.33 -17.06 -10.39
C ALA A 335 -23.94 -16.23 -11.54
N ASN A 336 -23.09 -15.74 -12.43
CA ASN A 336 -23.44 -14.87 -13.55
C ASN A 336 -24.05 -13.50 -13.17
N GLN A 337 -24.09 -13.10 -11.90
CA GLN A 337 -24.51 -11.77 -11.49
C GLN A 337 -23.60 -10.72 -12.11
N ALA A 338 -24.14 -9.65 -12.69
CA ALA A 338 -23.33 -8.55 -13.18
C ALA A 338 -22.64 -7.83 -11.99
N ILE A 339 -21.37 -7.43 -12.17
CA ILE A 339 -20.65 -6.64 -11.15
C ILE A 339 -21.45 -5.37 -10.81
N THR A 340 -22.06 -4.74 -11.80
CA THR A 340 -22.89 -3.53 -11.64
C THR A 340 -24.19 -3.74 -10.87
N ASP A 341 -24.61 -4.99 -10.62
CA ASP A 341 -25.80 -5.30 -9.82
C ASP A 341 -25.49 -5.49 -8.32
N ILE A 342 -24.22 -5.46 -7.94
CA ILE A 342 -23.81 -5.58 -6.54
C ILE A 342 -24.17 -4.30 -5.79
N GLN A 343 -25.11 -4.42 -4.84
CA GLN A 343 -25.50 -3.32 -3.97
C GLN A 343 -24.49 -3.14 -2.85
N LEU A 344 -24.25 -1.91 -2.46
CA LEU A 344 -23.24 -1.55 -1.46
C LEU A 344 -23.86 -0.94 -0.22
N ASP A 345 -23.30 -1.26 0.92
CA ASP A 345 -23.67 -0.70 2.23
C ASP A 345 -22.71 0.39 2.68
N ARG A 346 -21.41 0.25 2.36
CA ARG A 346 -20.37 1.17 2.80
C ARG A 346 -19.35 1.47 1.69
N VAL A 347 -18.67 2.60 1.86
CA VAL A 347 -17.55 2.99 0.98
C VAL A 347 -16.39 3.47 1.84
N PHE A 348 -15.20 2.97 1.52
CA PHE A 348 -13.94 3.36 2.16
C PHE A 348 -12.93 3.86 1.13
N ILE A 349 -12.53 5.13 1.27
CA ILE A 349 -11.42 5.74 0.51
C ILE A 349 -10.30 6.04 1.51
N GLY A 350 -9.19 5.30 1.41
CA GLY A 350 -8.11 5.36 2.39
C GLY A 350 -7.06 4.27 2.16
N SER A 351 -6.34 3.87 3.22
CA SER A 351 -5.29 2.85 3.20
C SER A 351 -3.95 3.36 2.65
N CYS A 352 -2.85 2.69 2.99
CA CYS A 352 -1.53 2.96 2.39
C CYS A 352 -1.51 2.83 0.87
N THR A 353 -2.48 2.15 0.29
CA THR A 353 -2.61 1.96 -1.15
C THR A 353 -3.09 3.23 -1.85
N ASN A 354 -4.18 3.85 -1.36
CA ASN A 354 -4.85 4.97 -2.03
C ASN A 354 -5.41 6.01 -1.05
N SER A 355 -4.53 6.74 -0.39
CA SER A 355 -4.89 7.82 0.54
C SER A 355 -4.02 9.06 0.36
N ARG A 356 -3.29 9.16 -0.74
CA ARG A 356 -2.43 10.29 -1.08
C ARG A 356 -3.25 11.38 -1.74
N ILE A 357 -2.66 12.56 -1.89
CA ILE A 357 -3.39 13.74 -2.40
C ILE A 357 -4.02 13.51 -3.78
N GLU A 358 -3.34 12.81 -4.70
CA GLU A 358 -3.90 12.56 -6.04
C GLU A 358 -5.06 11.56 -6.02
N ASP A 359 -5.03 10.58 -5.09
CA ASP A 359 -6.13 9.64 -4.88
C ASP A 359 -7.40 10.38 -4.43
N LEU A 360 -7.23 11.32 -3.49
CA LEU A 360 -8.31 12.17 -2.99
C LEU A 360 -8.84 13.11 -4.07
N ARG A 361 -7.96 13.70 -4.89
CA ARG A 361 -8.36 14.53 -6.03
C ARG A 361 -9.18 13.72 -7.05
N ALA A 362 -8.74 12.51 -7.39
CA ALA A 362 -9.45 11.62 -8.32
C ALA A 362 -10.85 11.26 -7.82
N ALA A 363 -10.99 10.93 -6.54
CA ALA A 363 -12.28 10.66 -5.93
C ALA A 363 -13.17 11.92 -5.84
N ALA A 364 -12.58 13.09 -5.51
CA ALA A 364 -13.30 14.35 -5.40
C ALA A 364 -13.90 14.82 -6.75
N VAL A 365 -13.22 14.56 -7.87
CA VAL A 365 -13.76 14.85 -9.21
C VAL A 365 -15.10 14.15 -9.42
N ILE A 366 -15.23 12.90 -8.98
CA ILE A 366 -16.47 12.14 -9.07
C ILE A 366 -17.52 12.62 -8.07
N ALA A 367 -17.11 12.92 -6.83
CA ALA A 367 -18.02 13.34 -5.76
C ALA A 367 -18.61 14.75 -5.98
N LYS A 368 -17.87 15.65 -6.65
CA LYS A 368 -18.24 17.04 -6.82
C LYS A 368 -19.61 17.22 -7.47
N GLY A 369 -20.51 17.95 -6.79
CA GLY A 369 -21.86 18.24 -7.25
C GLY A 369 -22.82 17.04 -7.23
N ARG A 370 -22.39 15.88 -6.69
CA ARG A 370 -23.22 14.68 -6.52
C ARG A 370 -23.47 14.41 -5.03
N LYS A 371 -24.32 13.46 -4.74
CA LYS A 371 -24.63 13.01 -3.38
C LYS A 371 -24.39 11.52 -3.24
N VAL A 372 -23.89 11.09 -2.08
CA VAL A 372 -23.86 9.68 -1.68
C VAL A 372 -25.28 9.12 -1.73
N ALA A 373 -25.45 7.97 -2.35
CA ALA A 373 -26.75 7.33 -2.49
C ALA A 373 -27.35 7.00 -1.11
N SER A 374 -28.66 7.15 -0.98
CA SER A 374 -29.37 6.91 0.28
C SER A 374 -29.32 5.46 0.78
N THR A 375 -28.91 4.52 -0.07
CA THR A 375 -28.66 3.11 0.28
C THR A 375 -27.33 2.90 0.98
N ILE A 376 -26.36 3.82 0.84
CA ILE A 376 -25.07 3.75 1.50
C ILE A 376 -25.22 4.21 2.95
N LYS A 377 -24.96 3.32 3.88
CA LYS A 377 -25.02 3.59 5.33
C LYS A 377 -23.91 4.51 5.79
N GLN A 378 -22.71 4.35 5.20
CA GLN A 378 -21.54 5.14 5.55
C GLN A 378 -20.53 5.19 4.38
N ALA A 379 -20.04 6.37 4.07
CA ALA A 379 -18.96 6.59 3.13
C ALA A 379 -17.89 7.43 3.83
N ILE A 380 -16.68 6.87 4.02
CA ILE A 380 -15.58 7.55 4.74
C ILE A 380 -14.40 7.82 3.83
N VAL A 381 -13.76 8.97 4.03
CA VAL A 381 -12.51 9.37 3.37
C VAL A 381 -11.46 9.64 4.43
N VAL A 382 -10.37 8.89 4.37
CA VAL A 382 -9.29 8.92 5.35
C VAL A 382 -7.98 9.32 4.67
N PRO A 383 -7.48 10.55 4.88
CA PRO A 383 -6.17 10.97 4.37
C PRO A 383 -5.03 10.10 4.91
N GLY A 384 -3.98 9.90 4.12
CA GLY A 384 -2.86 9.04 4.49
C GLY A 384 -1.92 9.63 5.54
N SER A 385 -1.90 10.95 5.66
CA SER A 385 -1.11 11.68 6.67
C SER A 385 -1.77 13.01 7.02
N GLY A 386 -1.33 13.62 8.10
CA GLY A 386 -1.77 14.98 8.45
C GLY A 386 -1.36 16.03 7.42
N LEU A 387 -0.24 15.84 6.74
CA LEU A 387 0.17 16.74 5.65
C LEU A 387 -0.72 16.57 4.41
N VAL A 388 -1.08 15.34 4.04
CA VAL A 388 -2.07 15.09 2.98
C VAL A 388 -3.41 15.71 3.34
N LYS A 389 -3.86 15.56 4.61
CA LYS A 389 -5.09 16.17 5.11
C LYS A 389 -5.05 17.68 4.99
N ALA A 390 -3.99 18.32 5.48
CA ALA A 390 -3.84 19.78 5.42
C ALA A 390 -3.82 20.28 3.96
N GLN A 391 -3.15 19.56 3.06
CA GLN A 391 -3.15 19.91 1.63
C GLN A 391 -4.54 19.76 1.02
N ALA A 392 -5.24 18.67 1.29
CA ALA A 392 -6.59 18.42 0.78
C ALA A 392 -7.58 19.50 1.26
N GLU A 393 -7.49 19.91 2.53
CA GLU A 393 -8.30 20.99 3.10
C GLU A 393 -7.96 22.35 2.47
N ALA A 394 -6.69 22.64 2.22
CA ALA A 394 -6.26 23.85 1.52
C ALA A 394 -6.79 23.91 0.07
N GLU A 395 -6.93 22.76 -0.58
CA GLU A 395 -7.52 22.63 -1.92
C GLU A 395 -9.06 22.56 -1.89
N GLY A 396 -9.69 22.49 -0.71
CA GLY A 396 -11.14 22.41 -0.53
C GLY A 396 -11.75 21.05 -0.86
N LEU A 397 -10.94 19.97 -0.90
CA LEU A 397 -11.41 18.61 -1.19
C LEU A 397 -12.31 18.09 -0.06
N ASP A 398 -12.00 18.42 1.19
CA ASP A 398 -12.83 18.14 2.36
C ASP A 398 -14.27 18.64 2.19
N LYS A 399 -14.44 19.88 1.70
CA LYS A 399 -15.76 20.47 1.45
C LYS A 399 -16.52 19.71 0.37
N ILE A 400 -15.85 19.31 -0.70
CA ILE A 400 -16.47 18.50 -1.78
C ILE A 400 -16.99 17.18 -1.19
N PHE A 401 -16.19 16.48 -0.39
CA PHE A 401 -16.60 15.23 0.22
C PHE A 401 -17.74 15.40 1.22
N LEU A 402 -17.63 16.37 2.13
CA LEU A 402 -18.68 16.68 3.10
C LEU A 402 -20.00 17.10 2.42
N GLU A 403 -19.94 17.95 1.39
CA GLU A 403 -21.11 18.34 0.61
C GLU A 403 -21.74 17.13 -0.11
N ALA A 404 -20.92 16.19 -0.57
CA ALA A 404 -21.44 14.97 -1.18
C ALA A 404 -22.03 13.99 -0.17
N GLY A 405 -21.75 14.13 1.13
CA GLY A 405 -22.24 13.25 2.20
C GLY A 405 -21.26 12.18 2.65
N PHE A 406 -19.97 12.32 2.31
CA PHE A 406 -18.91 11.52 2.91
C PHE A 406 -18.52 12.06 4.28
N GLU A 407 -18.01 11.20 5.14
CA GLU A 407 -17.36 11.58 6.39
C GLU A 407 -15.87 11.85 6.15
N TRP A 408 -15.38 13.04 6.50
CA TRP A 408 -13.98 13.42 6.43
C TRP A 408 -13.29 13.06 7.74
N ARG A 409 -12.24 12.25 7.67
CA ARG A 409 -11.61 11.61 8.83
C ARG A 409 -10.21 12.15 9.13
N GLU A 410 -9.69 11.80 10.30
CA GLU A 410 -8.30 12.01 10.69
C GLU A 410 -7.40 10.90 10.11
N PRO A 411 -6.07 11.16 9.89
CA PRO A 411 -5.16 10.23 9.23
C PRO A 411 -4.92 8.93 10.01
N GLY A 412 -4.86 7.81 9.31
CA GLY A 412 -4.55 6.49 9.87
C GLY A 412 -4.93 5.36 8.92
N CYS A 413 -4.66 4.13 9.32
CA CYS A 413 -4.99 2.93 8.53
C CYS A 413 -6.50 2.66 8.48
N SER A 414 -7.28 3.13 9.48
CA SER A 414 -8.74 3.06 9.50
C SER A 414 -9.27 1.65 9.20
N MET A 415 -10.24 1.56 8.31
CA MET A 415 -10.91 0.32 7.92
C MET A 415 -9.99 -0.68 7.17
N CYS A 416 -8.78 -0.30 6.76
CA CYS A 416 -7.88 -1.20 6.02
C CYS A 416 -7.62 -2.53 6.77
N LEU A 417 -7.50 -2.47 8.10
CA LEU A 417 -7.21 -3.61 8.97
C LEU A 417 -8.27 -3.82 10.06
N ALA A 418 -9.17 -2.86 10.25
CA ALA A 418 -10.21 -2.87 11.29
C ALA A 418 -9.68 -3.07 12.73
N MET A 419 -8.49 -2.55 13.03
CA MET A 419 -7.90 -2.53 14.37
C MET A 419 -8.38 -1.33 15.21
N ASN A 420 -9.23 -0.49 14.67
CA ASN A 420 -9.86 0.66 15.28
C ASN A 420 -11.40 0.54 15.14
N PRO A 421 -12.19 1.53 15.57
CA PRO A 421 -13.65 1.49 15.45
C PRO A 421 -14.21 1.43 14.02
N ASP A 422 -13.41 1.81 13.01
CA ASP A 422 -13.84 1.79 11.60
C ASP A 422 -13.82 0.35 11.08
N ARG A 423 -14.98 -0.29 11.01
CA ARG A 423 -15.14 -1.68 10.57
C ARG A 423 -16.50 -1.94 9.95
N LEU A 424 -16.58 -3.00 9.14
CA LEU A 424 -17.81 -3.51 8.58
C LEU A 424 -18.57 -4.37 9.59
N GLU A 425 -19.88 -4.32 9.51
CA GLU A 425 -20.75 -5.31 10.13
C GLU A 425 -20.86 -6.55 9.23
N SER A 426 -21.27 -7.67 9.84
CA SER A 426 -21.41 -8.94 9.12
C SER A 426 -22.42 -8.81 7.98
N GLY A 427 -22.02 -9.24 6.80
CA GLY A 427 -22.85 -9.21 5.58
C GLY A 427 -22.81 -7.89 4.82
N GLU A 428 -22.24 -6.81 5.35
CA GLU A 428 -22.13 -5.55 4.63
C GLU A 428 -21.13 -5.61 3.47
N HIS A 429 -21.55 -5.07 2.32
CA HIS A 429 -20.70 -4.89 1.14
C HIS A 429 -20.03 -3.52 1.15
N CYS A 430 -18.73 -3.48 0.95
CA CYS A 430 -17.93 -2.25 0.92
C CYS A 430 -17.13 -2.12 -0.39
N ALA A 431 -17.30 -1.01 -1.10
CA ALA A 431 -16.32 -0.58 -2.11
C ALA A 431 -15.14 0.06 -1.39
N SER A 432 -13.94 -0.49 -1.56
CA SER A 432 -12.78 -0.15 -0.75
C SER A 432 -11.54 0.09 -1.59
N THR A 433 -10.80 1.15 -1.28
CA THR A 433 -9.50 1.41 -1.90
C THR A 433 -8.33 0.75 -1.15
N SER A 434 -8.62 -0.12 -0.18
CA SER A 434 -7.61 -0.91 0.51
C SER A 434 -6.92 -1.92 -0.43
N ASN A 435 -6.02 -2.73 0.11
CA ASN A 435 -5.19 -3.65 -0.66
C ASN A 435 -5.61 -5.11 -0.55
N ARG A 436 -6.36 -5.48 0.51
CA ARG A 436 -6.77 -6.87 0.81
C ARG A 436 -8.25 -6.97 1.07
N ASN A 437 -8.83 -8.10 0.62
CA ASN A 437 -10.26 -8.38 0.75
C ASN A 437 -10.56 -9.81 1.23
N PHE A 438 -9.63 -10.48 1.90
CA PHE A 438 -9.92 -11.80 2.46
C PHE A 438 -10.98 -11.73 3.58
N GLU A 439 -11.58 -12.86 3.88
CA GLU A 439 -12.67 -12.99 4.84
C GLU A 439 -12.35 -12.31 6.18
N GLY A 440 -13.21 -11.40 6.61
CA GLY A 440 -13.07 -10.69 7.88
C GLY A 440 -12.05 -9.56 7.91
N ARG A 441 -11.36 -9.23 6.81
CA ARG A 441 -10.28 -8.22 6.79
C ARG A 441 -10.72 -6.84 7.31
N GLN A 442 -11.88 -6.38 6.91
CA GLN A 442 -12.45 -5.08 7.31
C GLN A 442 -13.53 -5.20 8.41
N GLY A 443 -13.63 -6.36 9.06
CA GLY A 443 -14.61 -6.69 10.08
C GLY A 443 -15.16 -8.10 9.88
N ALA A 444 -15.51 -8.78 10.98
CA ALA A 444 -15.98 -10.17 10.94
C ALA A 444 -17.24 -10.31 10.07
N GLY A 445 -17.17 -11.13 9.01
CA GLY A 445 -18.26 -11.33 8.06
C GLY A 445 -18.47 -10.18 7.06
N GLY A 446 -17.61 -9.14 7.09
CA GLY A 446 -17.65 -8.04 6.13
C GLY A 446 -17.21 -8.49 4.73
N ARG A 447 -17.77 -7.88 3.70
CA ARG A 447 -17.60 -8.23 2.28
C ARG A 447 -16.93 -7.08 1.53
N THR A 448 -15.63 -7.20 1.30
CA THR A 448 -14.82 -6.14 0.72
C THR A 448 -14.60 -6.34 -0.77
N HIS A 449 -14.83 -5.29 -1.54
CA HIS A 449 -14.53 -5.20 -2.97
C HIS A 449 -13.44 -4.15 -3.20
N LEU A 450 -12.29 -4.57 -3.71
CA LEU A 450 -11.18 -3.67 -4.02
C LEU A 450 -11.44 -2.93 -5.32
N VAL A 451 -11.30 -1.61 -5.28
CA VAL A 451 -11.51 -0.72 -6.43
C VAL A 451 -10.55 0.47 -6.37
N SER A 452 -10.44 1.24 -7.46
CA SER A 452 -9.72 2.52 -7.49
C SER A 452 -10.48 3.62 -6.74
N PRO A 453 -9.82 4.73 -6.33
CA PRO A 453 -10.47 5.84 -5.64
C PRO A 453 -11.65 6.44 -6.41
N ALA A 454 -11.50 6.63 -7.71
CA ALA A 454 -12.58 7.14 -8.57
C ALA A 454 -13.76 6.16 -8.64
N MET A 455 -13.48 4.85 -8.76
CA MET A 455 -14.50 3.79 -8.72
C MET A 455 -15.22 3.73 -7.37
N ALA A 456 -14.50 3.91 -6.24
CA ALA A 456 -15.11 3.95 -4.91
C ALA A 456 -16.05 5.16 -4.78
N ALA A 457 -15.64 6.34 -5.24
CA ALA A 457 -16.51 7.52 -5.26
C ALA A 457 -17.72 7.33 -6.17
N ALA A 458 -17.54 6.73 -7.37
CA ALA A 458 -18.62 6.39 -8.28
C ALA A 458 -19.62 5.42 -7.64
N ALA A 459 -19.12 4.42 -6.95
CA ALA A 459 -19.93 3.45 -6.21
C ALA A 459 -20.71 4.11 -5.06
N ALA A 460 -20.11 5.07 -4.35
CA ALA A 460 -20.78 5.82 -3.29
C ALA A 460 -21.99 6.62 -3.80
N VAL A 461 -21.84 7.32 -4.92
CA VAL A 461 -22.91 8.17 -5.45
C VAL A 461 -24.02 7.38 -6.14
N ASN A 462 -23.77 6.12 -6.54
CA ASN A 462 -24.74 5.26 -7.21
C ASN A 462 -25.31 4.14 -6.30
N GLY A 463 -24.74 3.88 -5.13
CA GLY A 463 -25.13 2.78 -4.24
C GLY A 463 -24.77 1.38 -4.76
N ARG A 464 -24.08 1.29 -5.89
CA ARG A 464 -23.67 0.07 -6.59
C ARG A 464 -22.45 0.35 -7.47
N PHE A 465 -21.80 -0.69 -7.99
CA PHE A 465 -20.72 -0.47 -8.97
C PHE A 465 -21.28 0.06 -10.29
N VAL A 466 -20.55 1.00 -10.85
CA VAL A 466 -20.78 1.57 -12.18
C VAL A 466 -19.43 1.80 -12.86
N ASP A 467 -19.41 1.83 -14.17
CA ASP A 467 -18.20 2.20 -14.89
C ASP A 467 -17.94 3.70 -14.70
N VAL A 468 -16.87 4.03 -14.01
CA VAL A 468 -16.53 5.42 -13.70
C VAL A 468 -16.33 6.28 -14.97
N ARG A 469 -15.98 5.66 -16.08
CA ARG A 469 -15.79 6.33 -17.38
C ARG A 469 -17.08 6.97 -17.92
N GLU A 470 -18.24 6.52 -17.43
CA GLU A 470 -19.55 7.10 -17.77
C GLU A 470 -19.89 8.36 -16.96
N LEU A 471 -19.11 8.66 -15.90
CA LEU A 471 -19.38 9.76 -14.97
C LEU A 471 -18.42 10.94 -15.12
N ILE A 472 -17.33 10.81 -15.86
CA ILE A 472 -16.28 11.82 -16.00
C ILE A 472 -16.46 12.58 -17.31
#